data_e3035254747ed83363cca150d6165b2a
#
_entry.id   e3035254747ed83363cca150d6165b2a
#
_cell.length_a   1.000
_cell.length_b   1.000
_cell.length_c   1.000
_cell.angle_alpha   90.00
_cell.angle_beta   90.00
_cell.angle_gamma   90.00
#
_symmetry.space_group_name_H-M   'P 1'
#
loop_
_entity.id
_entity.type
_entity.pdbx_description
1 polymer ?
#
loop_
_entity_poly.entity_id
_entity_poly.type
_entity_poly.pdbx_seq_one_letter_code
_entity_poly.pdbx_strand_id
1 'polypeptide(L)'
;MLHKSFLISFLITLAPFWVSALENEAVDDKWSLVWADEFDGEALDLKKWSFDDDCWGGGNEERQCYTKDQKNVSVQEGQLVISARKEKTRGFANTRSARNGEVPLVGGTKRYQKVKRPFSSGRIVTRNKGDWKYGRIEARIKLPTGQGLWPAFWMLPTDYAYGGWAASGEIDIMEAINLAMTCDTCEGGREDRMHGTLHYGGQWPKNEYTGNEFHLPAPADGFHTYRIEWSEGRMDWFVDDIHFSTKTHDQWHTKNVKGEPGFDAPFDKPFHIILNLAVGGKWPEGENNVGYFASDFPKRMVVDYVRVYQCAADPKTGKACQPELEAKK
;
A
#
# COMPACT_ATOMS: atom_id res chain seq x y z
N MET A 1 63.37 -11.79 -52.05
CA MET A 1 62.59 -12.18 -50.87
C MET A 1 61.78 -10.95 -50.43
N LEU A 2 60.49 -10.96 -50.78
CA LEU A 2 59.61 -9.82 -50.47
C LEU A 2 58.85 -10.12 -49.16
N HIS A 3 59.06 -9.25 -48.17
CA HIS A 3 58.24 -9.25 -46.96
C HIS A 3 56.94 -8.52 -47.22
N LYS A 4 55.81 -9.23 -47.06
CA LYS A 4 54.49 -8.62 -47.05
C LYS A 4 54.09 -8.37 -45.58
N SER A 5 54.01 -7.10 -45.20
CA SER A 5 53.42 -6.65 -43.91
C SER A 5 51.90 -6.64 -44.06
N PHE A 6 51.22 -7.40 -43.19
CA PHE A 6 49.77 -7.34 -43.02
C PHE A 6 49.45 -6.29 -41.96
N LEU A 7 48.76 -5.23 -42.33
CA LEU A 7 48.11 -4.28 -41.43
C LEU A 7 46.72 -4.85 -41.07
N ILE A 8 46.56 -5.14 -39.75
CA ILE A 8 45.23 -5.48 -39.17
C ILE A 8 44.60 -4.19 -38.69
N SER A 9 43.56 -3.72 -39.41
CA SER A 9 42.72 -2.62 -38.97
C SER A 9 41.73 -3.13 -37.93
N PHE A 10 41.82 -2.63 -36.69
CA PHE A 10 40.80 -2.80 -35.65
C PHE A 10 39.65 -1.78 -35.91
N LEU A 11 38.50 -2.26 -36.35
CA LEU A 11 37.27 -1.47 -36.33
C LEU A 11 36.72 -1.48 -34.89
N ILE A 12 36.79 -0.36 -34.21
CA ILE A 12 36.09 -0.12 -32.95
C ILE A 12 34.65 0.26 -33.30
N THR A 13 33.73 -0.67 -33.13
CA THR A 13 32.28 -0.38 -33.21
C THR A 13 31.87 0.30 -31.90
N LEU A 14 31.64 1.62 -31.96
CA LEU A 14 30.96 2.37 -30.90
C LEU A 14 29.48 1.97 -30.91
N ALA A 15 29.06 1.22 -29.90
CA ALA A 15 27.65 1.00 -29.63
C ALA A 15 27.00 2.34 -29.20
N PRO A 16 25.84 2.72 -29.73
CA PRO A 16 25.17 3.91 -29.26
C PRO A 16 24.66 3.70 -27.85
N PHE A 17 25.15 4.52 -26.92
CA PHE A 17 24.51 4.70 -25.62
C PHE A 17 23.12 5.28 -25.87
N TRP A 18 22.08 4.48 -25.67
CA TRP A 18 20.73 4.97 -25.52
C TRP A 18 20.66 5.70 -24.16
N VAL A 19 20.83 7.00 -24.19
CA VAL A 19 20.39 7.87 -23.10
C VAL A 19 18.86 7.80 -23.13
N SER A 20 18.26 7.04 -22.23
CA SER A 20 16.83 7.13 -21.98
C SER A 20 16.56 8.58 -21.54
N ALA A 21 15.88 9.33 -22.37
CA ALA A 21 15.31 10.59 -21.98
C ALA A 21 14.38 10.30 -20.79
N LEU A 22 14.78 10.76 -19.59
CA LEU A 22 13.84 10.99 -18.51
C LEU A 22 12.81 11.96 -19.08
N GLU A 23 11.64 11.47 -19.44
CA GLU A 23 10.49 12.33 -19.68
C GLU A 23 10.32 13.11 -18.37
N ASN A 24 10.60 14.40 -18.42
CA ASN A 24 10.26 15.35 -17.37
C ASN A 24 8.72 15.31 -17.28
N GLU A 25 8.19 14.46 -16.38
CA GLU A 25 6.85 14.68 -15.87
C GLU A 25 6.82 16.12 -15.38
N ALA A 26 5.89 16.90 -15.91
CA ALA A 26 5.71 18.29 -15.51
C ALA A 26 5.58 18.31 -13.97
N VAL A 27 6.59 18.83 -13.30
CA VAL A 27 6.57 18.97 -11.84
C VAL A 27 5.38 19.86 -11.54
N ASP A 28 4.36 19.29 -10.90
CA ASP A 28 3.23 20.07 -10.40
C ASP A 28 3.77 20.99 -9.31
N ASP A 29 4.00 22.26 -9.63
CA ASP A 29 4.58 23.27 -8.73
C ASP A 29 3.82 23.40 -7.40
N LYS A 30 2.62 22.84 -7.29
CA LYS A 30 1.83 22.79 -6.05
C LYS A 30 2.44 21.85 -5.00
N TRP A 31 3.19 20.82 -5.42
CA TRP A 31 3.65 19.75 -4.56
C TRP A 31 5.18 19.68 -4.48
N SER A 32 5.72 19.68 -3.26
CA SER A 32 7.14 19.50 -2.99
C SER A 32 7.42 18.07 -2.52
N LEU A 33 8.28 17.33 -3.24
CA LEU A 33 8.71 15.99 -2.82
C LEU A 33 9.49 16.09 -1.50
N VAL A 34 9.01 15.38 -0.46
CA VAL A 34 9.62 15.39 0.87
C VAL A 34 10.19 14.04 1.29
N TRP A 35 9.73 12.97 0.64
CA TRP A 35 10.25 11.63 0.86
C TRP A 35 9.95 10.74 -0.34
N ALA A 36 10.90 9.85 -0.67
CA ALA A 36 10.70 8.85 -1.72
C ALA A 36 11.49 7.59 -1.42
N ASP A 37 11.02 6.47 -1.99
CA ASP A 37 11.80 5.28 -2.21
C ASP A 37 11.54 4.78 -3.64
N GLU A 38 12.58 4.89 -4.46
CA GLU A 38 12.59 4.45 -5.87
C GLU A 38 13.10 3.00 -5.99
N PHE A 39 13.41 2.37 -4.86
CA PHE A 39 13.93 1.00 -4.77
C PHE A 39 15.18 0.71 -5.63
N ASP A 40 16.02 1.72 -5.87
CA ASP A 40 17.25 1.62 -6.69
C ASP A 40 18.36 0.80 -6.04
N GLY A 41 18.20 0.40 -4.78
CA GLY A 41 19.18 -0.38 -4.03
C GLY A 41 19.15 -1.87 -4.36
N GLU A 42 20.10 -2.62 -3.78
CA GLU A 42 20.15 -4.09 -3.87
C GLU A 42 19.24 -4.79 -2.83
N ALA A 43 18.72 -4.04 -1.85
CA ALA A 43 17.88 -4.54 -0.76
C ALA A 43 16.98 -3.41 -0.23
N LEU A 44 15.95 -3.79 0.53
CA LEU A 44 15.06 -2.85 1.19
C LEU A 44 15.84 -1.91 2.14
N ASP A 45 15.67 -0.60 1.99
CA ASP A 45 16.31 0.39 2.86
C ASP A 45 15.66 0.38 4.27
N LEU A 46 16.37 -0.21 5.21
CA LEU A 46 15.91 -0.31 6.61
C LEU A 46 15.94 1.03 7.36
N LYS A 47 16.45 2.11 6.77
CA LYS A 47 16.29 3.47 7.32
C LYS A 47 14.90 4.01 7.02
N LYS A 48 14.29 3.58 5.92
CA LYS A 48 12.95 3.98 5.46
C LYS A 48 11.86 3.01 5.92
N TRP A 49 12.17 1.69 5.96
CA TRP A 49 11.19 0.63 6.18
C TRP A 49 11.52 -0.25 7.38
N SER A 50 10.49 -0.84 7.93
CA SER A 50 10.56 -1.97 8.88
C SER A 50 9.71 -3.12 8.37
N PHE A 51 10.06 -4.34 8.73
CA PHE A 51 9.23 -5.51 8.46
C PHE A 51 8.23 -5.75 9.59
N ASP A 52 7.00 -6.10 9.27
CA ASP A 52 6.16 -6.86 10.17
C ASP A 52 6.47 -8.37 10.01
N ASP A 53 6.56 -9.08 11.13
CA ASP A 53 6.94 -10.49 11.19
C ASP A 53 5.98 -11.25 12.11
N ASP A 54 4.75 -11.43 11.67
CA ASP A 54 3.71 -12.07 12.45
C ASP A 54 2.76 -12.93 11.58
N CYS A 55 1.95 -13.73 12.26
CA CYS A 55 0.92 -14.57 11.68
C CYS A 55 -0.46 -14.20 12.26
N TRP A 56 -0.64 -12.93 12.62
CA TRP A 56 -1.86 -12.44 13.26
C TRP A 56 -3.08 -12.58 12.34
N GLY A 57 -2.90 -12.36 11.03
CA GLY A 57 -3.99 -12.47 10.07
C GLY A 57 -4.91 -11.26 10.04
N GLY A 58 -4.38 -10.07 10.35
CA GLY A 58 -5.04 -8.78 10.16
C GLY A 58 -6.33 -8.54 10.99
N GLY A 59 -6.75 -9.50 11.82
CA GLY A 59 -8.11 -9.52 12.39
C GLY A 59 -9.17 -10.08 11.44
N ASN A 60 -8.81 -10.36 10.18
CA ASN A 60 -9.68 -10.77 9.09
C ASN A 60 -9.59 -12.27 8.76
N GLU A 61 -8.92 -13.06 9.61
CA GLU A 61 -8.68 -14.50 9.41
C GLU A 61 -7.78 -14.81 8.20
N GLU A 62 -6.92 -13.87 7.81
CA GLU A 62 -5.97 -14.06 6.73
C GLU A 62 -5.07 -15.29 6.95
N ARG A 63 -4.61 -15.91 5.87
CA ARG A 63 -4.00 -17.24 5.87
C ARG A 63 -2.48 -17.23 5.87
N GLN A 64 -1.81 -16.07 5.71
CA GLN A 64 -0.35 -15.96 5.67
C GLN A 64 0.26 -15.64 7.04
N CYS A 65 1.56 -15.94 7.16
CA CYS A 65 2.47 -15.22 8.03
C CYS A 65 3.21 -14.18 7.21
N TYR A 66 3.35 -12.96 7.69
CA TYR A 66 4.32 -12.02 7.18
C TYR A 66 5.70 -12.36 7.69
N THR A 67 6.71 -12.26 6.83
CA THR A 67 8.09 -12.59 7.13
C THR A 67 9.04 -11.52 6.58
N LYS A 68 10.27 -11.49 7.12
CA LYS A 68 11.36 -10.65 6.62
C LYS A 68 12.30 -11.38 5.63
N ASP A 69 11.92 -12.58 5.19
CA ASP A 69 12.72 -13.36 4.27
C ASP A 69 12.76 -12.70 2.89
N GLN A 70 13.92 -12.67 2.24
CA GLN A 70 14.08 -12.14 0.88
C GLN A 70 13.17 -12.81 -0.16
N LYS A 71 12.76 -14.07 0.06
CA LYS A 71 11.79 -14.73 -0.80
C LYS A 71 10.38 -14.11 -0.73
N ASN A 72 10.07 -13.35 0.33
CA ASN A 72 8.79 -12.66 0.50
C ASN A 72 8.90 -11.15 0.27
N VAL A 73 10.04 -10.54 0.58
CA VAL A 73 10.28 -9.11 0.33
C VAL A 73 11.70 -8.95 -0.20
N SER A 74 11.83 -8.46 -1.42
CA SER A 74 13.12 -8.19 -2.06
C SER A 74 13.06 -6.96 -2.93
N VAL A 75 14.20 -6.36 -3.18
CA VAL A 75 14.39 -5.35 -4.24
C VAL A 75 15.05 -6.06 -5.41
N GLN A 76 14.50 -5.94 -6.59
CA GLN A 76 14.97 -6.57 -7.82
C GLN A 76 14.75 -5.61 -8.99
N GLU A 77 15.80 -5.36 -9.77
CA GLU A 77 15.71 -4.54 -11.00
C GLU A 77 15.09 -3.16 -10.77
N GLY A 78 15.42 -2.49 -9.66
CA GLY A 78 14.89 -1.18 -9.31
C GLY A 78 13.42 -1.21 -8.81
N GLN A 79 12.93 -2.35 -8.35
CA GLN A 79 11.55 -2.49 -7.88
C GLN A 79 11.48 -3.28 -6.59
N LEU A 80 10.55 -2.90 -5.70
CA LEU A 80 10.17 -3.73 -4.56
C LEU A 80 9.24 -4.85 -5.01
N VAL A 81 9.58 -6.08 -4.65
CA VAL A 81 8.76 -7.26 -4.90
C VAL A 81 8.28 -7.88 -3.60
N ILE A 82 6.97 -7.84 -3.36
CA ILE A 82 6.31 -8.53 -2.25
C ILE A 82 5.69 -9.81 -2.80
N SER A 83 6.18 -10.97 -2.31
CA SER A 83 5.80 -12.29 -2.82
C SER A 83 5.03 -13.10 -1.78
N ALA A 84 3.78 -13.44 -2.11
CA ALA A 84 3.04 -14.47 -1.39
C ALA A 84 3.40 -15.87 -1.91
N ARG A 85 3.59 -16.83 -1.00
CA ARG A 85 4.03 -18.19 -1.32
C ARG A 85 3.19 -19.22 -0.57
N LYS A 86 2.86 -20.32 -1.23
CA LYS A 86 2.18 -21.47 -0.60
C LYS A 86 3.23 -22.34 0.09
N GLU A 87 3.45 -22.06 1.36
CA GLU A 87 4.39 -22.81 2.19
C GLU A 87 4.00 -22.74 3.68
N LYS A 88 4.19 -23.86 4.40
CA LYS A 88 3.91 -23.88 5.84
C LYS A 88 4.91 -22.99 6.57
N THR A 89 4.41 -21.92 7.17
CA THR A 89 5.20 -20.93 7.90
C THR A 89 4.76 -20.87 9.35
N ARG A 90 5.69 -20.59 10.26
CA ARG A 90 5.44 -20.44 11.69
C ARG A 90 5.97 -19.11 12.19
N GLY A 91 5.12 -18.32 12.81
CA GLY A 91 5.47 -17.02 13.36
C GLY A 91 4.60 -16.64 14.57
N PHE A 92 4.76 -15.42 15.05
CA PHE A 92 4.03 -14.92 16.20
C PHE A 92 2.56 -14.68 15.88
N ALA A 93 1.67 -15.07 16.79
CA ALA A 93 0.22 -14.82 16.67
C ALA A 93 -0.15 -13.35 16.89
N ASN A 94 0.76 -12.54 17.43
CA ASN A 94 0.55 -11.14 17.73
C ASN A 94 1.48 -10.27 16.89
N THR A 95 1.03 -9.07 16.53
CA THR A 95 1.85 -8.05 15.87
C THR A 95 3.04 -7.64 16.75
N ARG A 96 4.05 -7.00 16.16
CA ARG A 96 5.18 -6.44 16.91
C ARG A 96 4.71 -5.45 17.97
N SER A 97 3.80 -4.53 17.63
CA SER A 97 3.25 -3.55 18.56
C SER A 97 2.57 -4.22 19.78
N ALA A 98 1.80 -5.29 19.56
CA ALA A 98 1.21 -6.05 20.66
C ALA A 98 2.27 -6.79 21.51
N ARG A 99 3.31 -7.34 20.86
CA ARG A 99 4.42 -7.97 21.58
C ARG A 99 5.24 -6.96 22.41
N ASN A 100 5.33 -5.71 21.96
CA ASN A 100 5.98 -4.63 22.69
C ASN A 100 5.09 -4.01 23.80
N GLY A 101 3.79 -4.31 23.80
CA GLY A 101 2.83 -3.78 24.77
C GLY A 101 2.21 -2.45 24.38
N GLU A 102 2.38 -2.04 23.12
CA GLU A 102 1.83 -0.78 22.57
C GLU A 102 0.33 -0.90 22.28
N VAL A 103 -0.12 -2.10 21.93
CA VAL A 103 -1.53 -2.43 21.68
C VAL A 103 -1.92 -3.74 22.37
N PRO A 104 -3.22 -4.01 22.60
CA PRO A 104 -3.69 -5.26 23.21
C PRO A 104 -3.24 -6.49 22.43
N LEU A 105 -3.05 -7.61 23.14
CA LEU A 105 -2.84 -8.91 22.52
C LEU A 105 -4.13 -9.38 21.84
N VAL A 106 -3.97 -10.19 20.79
CA VAL A 106 -5.10 -10.91 20.19
C VAL A 106 -5.78 -11.76 21.23
N GLY A 107 -7.11 -11.73 21.31
CA GLY A 107 -7.91 -12.36 22.36
C GLY A 107 -7.50 -13.80 22.64
N GLY A 108 -7.20 -14.09 23.91
CA GLY A 108 -6.80 -15.42 24.36
C GLY A 108 -5.36 -15.84 24.01
N THR A 109 -4.58 -15.04 23.30
CA THR A 109 -3.19 -15.38 22.97
C THR A 109 -2.19 -14.94 24.03
N LYS A 110 -1.07 -15.68 24.15
CA LYS A 110 0.09 -15.25 24.95
C LYS A 110 0.98 -14.32 24.10
N ARG A 111 1.68 -13.36 24.72
CA ARG A 111 2.52 -12.34 24.09
C ARG A 111 3.42 -12.89 22.96
N TYR A 112 4.11 -13.98 23.19
CA TYR A 112 5.03 -14.60 22.24
C TYR A 112 4.51 -15.95 21.70
N GLN A 113 3.20 -16.17 21.74
CA GLN A 113 2.59 -17.37 21.15
C GLN A 113 2.91 -17.44 19.65
N LYS A 114 3.31 -18.62 19.20
CA LYS A 114 3.54 -18.91 17.77
C LYS A 114 2.44 -19.80 17.23
N VAL A 115 2.03 -19.49 16.01
CA VAL A 115 1.04 -20.26 15.24
C VAL A 115 1.63 -20.70 13.89
N LYS A 116 0.99 -21.63 13.21
CA LYS A 116 1.35 -22.06 11.86
C LYS A 116 0.29 -21.55 10.88
N ARG A 117 0.74 -21.14 9.69
CA ARG A 117 -0.11 -20.75 8.57
C ARG A 117 0.34 -21.45 7.29
N PRO A 118 -0.58 -21.68 6.32
CA PRO A 118 -0.25 -22.38 5.07
C PRO A 118 0.47 -21.52 4.04
N PHE A 119 0.59 -20.20 4.27
CA PHE A 119 1.22 -19.25 3.36
C PHE A 119 2.24 -18.39 4.10
N SER A 120 3.23 -17.90 3.35
CA SER A 120 4.07 -16.77 3.74
C SER A 120 3.87 -15.61 2.79
N SER A 121 4.10 -14.38 3.26
CA SER A 121 4.05 -13.16 2.46
C SER A 121 4.91 -12.06 3.10
N GLY A 122 4.84 -10.83 2.55
CA GLY A 122 5.53 -9.66 3.04
C GLY A 122 4.58 -8.54 3.47
N ARG A 123 4.99 -7.81 4.53
CA ARG A 123 4.41 -6.55 4.97
C ARG A 123 5.53 -5.65 5.47
N ILE A 124 5.61 -4.44 4.89
CA ILE A 124 6.57 -3.42 5.29
C ILE A 124 5.87 -2.15 5.69
N VAL A 125 6.48 -1.41 6.63
CA VAL A 125 5.89 -0.22 7.24
C VAL A 125 6.94 0.88 7.40
N THR A 126 6.52 2.15 7.28
CA THR A 126 7.40 3.31 7.53
C THR A 126 7.35 3.82 8.96
N ARG A 127 6.58 3.23 9.86
CA ARG A 127 6.33 3.71 11.22
C ARG A 127 7.61 4.13 11.95
N ASN A 128 7.65 5.37 12.46
CA ASN A 128 8.79 6.01 13.13
C ASN A 128 10.04 6.20 12.21
N LYS A 129 9.84 6.12 10.89
CA LYS A 129 10.88 6.35 9.88
C LYS A 129 10.40 7.28 8.77
N GLY A 130 9.08 7.37 8.62
CA GLY A 130 8.36 8.23 7.70
C GLY A 130 6.90 8.24 8.12
N ASP A 131 6.51 9.30 8.80
CA ASP A 131 5.17 9.52 9.34
C ASP A 131 4.71 10.91 8.89
N TRP A 132 3.53 10.98 8.28
CA TRP A 132 3.05 12.24 7.68
C TRP A 132 1.64 12.56 8.14
N LYS A 133 1.37 13.84 8.25
CA LYS A 133 0.04 14.40 8.35
C LYS A 133 -0.16 15.36 7.20
N TYR A 134 -1.17 15.10 6.38
CA TYR A 134 -1.47 15.81 5.14
C TYR A 134 -0.36 15.65 4.09
N GLY A 135 -0.75 15.83 2.85
CA GLY A 135 0.13 15.72 1.71
C GLY A 135 -0.43 14.84 0.61
N ARG A 136 0.34 14.65 -0.44
CA ARG A 136 0.09 13.72 -1.52
C ARG A 136 0.95 12.50 -1.28
N ILE A 137 0.32 11.34 -1.17
CA ILE A 137 0.99 10.06 -0.97
C ILE A 137 0.64 9.18 -2.16
N GLU A 138 1.65 8.68 -2.86
CA GLU A 138 1.46 7.86 -4.05
C GLU A 138 2.43 6.70 -4.13
N ALA A 139 1.99 5.64 -4.81
CA ALA A 139 2.84 4.52 -5.18
C ALA A 139 2.45 4.01 -6.57
N ARG A 140 3.43 3.65 -7.38
CA ARG A 140 3.22 2.99 -8.67
C ARG A 140 3.37 1.50 -8.48
N ILE A 141 2.25 0.77 -8.65
CA ILE A 141 2.14 -0.63 -8.25
C ILE A 141 1.53 -1.45 -9.38
N LYS A 142 2.11 -2.64 -9.61
CA LYS A 142 1.53 -3.73 -10.37
C LYS A 142 0.95 -4.75 -9.41
N LEU A 143 -0.38 -4.94 -9.47
CA LEU A 143 -1.11 -5.81 -8.58
C LEU A 143 -1.08 -7.27 -9.05
N PRO A 144 -1.06 -8.25 -8.12
CA PRO A 144 -1.21 -9.65 -8.47
C PRO A 144 -2.66 -10.00 -8.83
N THR A 145 -2.83 -10.92 -9.75
CA THR A 145 -4.12 -11.48 -10.09
C THR A 145 -4.33 -12.87 -9.49
N GLY A 146 -5.55 -13.20 -9.09
CA GLY A 146 -5.90 -14.53 -8.59
C GLY A 146 -6.81 -14.51 -7.37
N GLN A 147 -7.54 -15.61 -7.21
CA GLN A 147 -8.46 -15.80 -6.09
C GLN A 147 -7.73 -15.83 -4.74
N GLY A 148 -8.29 -15.17 -3.74
CA GLY A 148 -7.78 -15.12 -2.38
C GLY A 148 -6.58 -14.20 -2.19
N LEU A 149 -6.21 -13.38 -3.18
CA LEU A 149 -5.16 -12.38 -3.03
C LEU A 149 -5.76 -11.04 -2.59
N TRP A 150 -5.06 -10.38 -1.68
CA TRP A 150 -5.45 -9.09 -1.13
C TRP A 150 -4.23 -8.18 -0.98
N PRO A 151 -3.78 -7.54 -2.06
CA PRO A 151 -2.77 -6.48 -2.02
C PRO A 151 -3.35 -5.21 -1.41
N ALA A 152 -2.53 -4.50 -0.62
CA ALA A 152 -2.91 -3.23 -0.02
C ALA A 152 -1.74 -2.23 0.05
N PHE A 153 -2.07 -0.97 -0.22
CA PHE A 153 -1.28 0.23 0.02
C PHE A 153 -2.13 1.18 0.85
N TRP A 154 -1.77 1.35 2.11
CA TRP A 154 -2.61 1.96 3.12
C TRP A 154 -1.81 2.59 4.24
N MET A 155 -2.50 3.23 5.18
CA MET A 155 -1.86 3.95 6.28
C MET A 155 -2.58 3.71 7.61
N LEU A 156 -1.80 3.59 8.69
CA LEU A 156 -2.29 3.59 10.07
C LEU A 156 -1.70 4.77 10.85
N PRO A 157 -2.40 5.24 11.89
CA PRO A 157 -1.88 6.29 12.75
C PRO A 157 -0.56 5.82 13.40
N THR A 158 0.43 6.72 13.46
CA THR A 158 1.71 6.43 14.12
C THR A 158 1.49 6.20 15.62
N ASP A 159 0.67 7.05 16.22
CA ASP A 159 0.23 6.95 17.60
C ASP A 159 -1.28 6.74 17.66
N TYR A 160 -1.75 5.85 18.50
CA TYR A 160 -3.18 5.61 18.70
C TYR A 160 -3.79 6.65 19.63
N ALA A 161 -3.72 7.94 19.23
CA ALA A 161 -4.09 9.09 20.05
C ALA A 161 -5.56 9.09 20.51
N TYR A 162 -6.43 8.47 19.72
CA TYR A 162 -7.88 8.37 20.00
C TYR A 162 -8.32 6.97 20.42
N GLY A 163 -7.37 6.08 20.70
CA GLY A 163 -7.64 4.70 21.11
C GLY A 163 -7.31 3.68 20.02
N GLY A 164 -7.71 2.43 20.25
CA GLY A 164 -7.45 1.33 19.30
C GLY A 164 -8.19 1.51 17.96
N TRP A 165 -7.89 0.63 17.04
CA TRP A 165 -8.51 0.60 15.72
C TRP A 165 -10.05 0.49 15.80
N ALA A 166 -10.87 1.25 15.07
CA ALA A 166 -10.52 2.32 14.14
C ALA A 166 -10.74 3.73 14.73
N ALA A 167 -10.77 3.86 16.07
CA ALA A 167 -10.99 5.15 16.72
C ALA A 167 -9.89 6.17 16.39
N SER A 168 -8.67 5.71 16.09
CA SER A 168 -7.55 6.56 15.66
C SER A 168 -7.40 6.64 14.15
N GLY A 169 -8.34 6.05 13.37
CA GLY A 169 -8.38 6.11 11.92
C GLY A 169 -7.58 5.01 11.21
N GLU A 170 -7.89 4.82 9.94
CA GLU A 170 -7.15 4.07 8.92
C GLU A 170 -7.47 4.68 7.55
N ILE A 171 -6.48 4.79 6.69
CA ILE A 171 -6.61 5.35 5.35
C ILE A 171 -6.13 4.29 4.36
N ASP A 172 -7.06 3.73 3.59
CA ASP A 172 -6.75 2.78 2.53
C ASP A 172 -6.66 3.54 1.22
N ILE A 173 -5.43 3.69 0.70
CA ILE A 173 -5.18 4.37 -0.56
C ILE A 173 -5.56 3.45 -1.71
N MET A 174 -5.21 2.16 -1.60
CA MET A 174 -5.56 1.11 -2.54
C MET A 174 -5.68 -0.22 -1.82
N GLU A 175 -6.83 -0.85 -1.94
CA GLU A 175 -7.03 -2.26 -1.66
C GLU A 175 -7.68 -2.93 -2.86
N ALA A 176 -7.30 -4.16 -3.16
CA ALA A 176 -7.97 -4.96 -4.18
C ALA A 176 -8.05 -6.42 -3.74
N ILE A 177 -9.09 -7.11 -4.16
CA ILE A 177 -9.24 -8.55 -3.89
C ILE A 177 -9.54 -9.30 -5.17
N ASN A 178 -9.05 -10.54 -5.26
CA ASN A 178 -9.45 -11.50 -6.31
C ASN A 178 -9.33 -10.98 -7.75
N LEU A 179 -8.42 -10.03 -8.03
CA LEU A 179 -8.32 -9.38 -9.33
C LEU A 179 -8.23 -10.40 -10.47
N ALA A 180 -8.91 -10.09 -11.57
CA ALA A 180 -9.02 -10.85 -12.81
C ALA A 180 -9.74 -12.21 -12.67
N MET A 181 -10.34 -12.51 -11.52
CA MET A 181 -11.15 -13.71 -11.34
C MET A 181 -12.56 -13.53 -11.86
N THR A 182 -13.21 -14.62 -12.24
CA THR A 182 -14.62 -14.61 -12.62
C THR A 182 -15.47 -14.07 -11.46
N CYS A 183 -16.36 -13.14 -11.78
CA CYS A 183 -17.25 -12.50 -10.83
C CYS A 183 -18.61 -12.29 -11.49
N ASP A 184 -19.60 -13.07 -11.09
CA ASP A 184 -20.94 -13.04 -11.70
C ASP A 184 -21.70 -11.73 -11.41
N THR A 185 -21.31 -11.03 -10.34
CA THR A 185 -21.91 -9.75 -9.92
C THR A 185 -21.15 -8.52 -10.38
N CYS A 186 -19.94 -8.71 -10.97
CA CYS A 186 -19.13 -7.61 -11.46
C CYS A 186 -19.53 -7.21 -12.88
N GLU A 187 -19.46 -5.92 -13.18
CA GLU A 187 -19.57 -5.43 -14.56
C GLU A 187 -18.47 -6.06 -15.42
N GLY A 188 -18.81 -6.61 -16.58
CA GLY A 188 -17.87 -7.35 -17.42
C GLY A 188 -17.53 -8.78 -16.97
N GLY A 189 -18.13 -9.30 -15.89
CA GLY A 189 -18.01 -10.70 -15.44
C GLY A 189 -16.66 -11.06 -14.83
N ARG A 190 -15.82 -10.07 -14.50
CA ARG A 190 -14.51 -10.25 -13.87
C ARG A 190 -14.27 -9.22 -12.79
N GLU A 191 -13.54 -9.61 -11.75
CA GLU A 191 -13.13 -8.71 -10.69
C GLU A 191 -12.03 -7.76 -11.19
N ASP A 192 -12.31 -6.47 -11.19
CA ASP A 192 -11.41 -5.41 -11.62
C ASP A 192 -11.43 -4.21 -10.67
N ARG A 193 -12.15 -4.34 -9.54
CA ARG A 193 -12.32 -3.26 -8.58
C ARG A 193 -11.11 -3.09 -7.67
N MET A 194 -10.73 -1.84 -7.45
CA MET A 194 -9.92 -1.41 -6.33
C MET A 194 -10.73 -0.46 -5.46
N HIS A 195 -10.40 -0.40 -4.19
CA HIS A 195 -11.13 0.33 -3.16
C HIS A 195 -10.24 1.37 -2.51
N GLY A 196 -10.76 2.59 -2.35
CA GLY A 196 -10.21 3.63 -1.49
C GLY A 196 -11.16 3.83 -0.32
N THR A 197 -10.68 3.67 0.92
CA THR A 197 -11.53 3.59 2.11
C THR A 197 -10.96 4.38 3.28
N LEU A 198 -11.83 4.88 4.14
CA LEU A 198 -11.49 5.38 5.48
C LEU A 198 -12.20 4.51 6.51
N HIS A 199 -11.46 4.07 7.55
CA HIS A 199 -12.05 3.48 8.73
C HIS A 199 -11.89 4.43 9.93
N TYR A 200 -12.96 4.63 10.69
CA TYR A 200 -13.04 5.63 11.75
C TYR A 200 -14.10 5.28 12.82
N GLY A 201 -14.46 6.24 13.66
CA GLY A 201 -15.54 6.15 14.64
C GLY A 201 -15.08 5.56 15.98
N GLY A 202 -15.56 4.38 16.34
CA GLY A 202 -15.23 3.71 17.59
C GLY A 202 -14.15 2.65 17.42
N GLN A 203 -13.67 2.15 18.57
CA GLN A 203 -12.86 0.92 18.57
C GLN A 203 -13.74 -0.27 18.15
N TRP A 204 -13.11 -1.23 17.43
CA TRP A 204 -13.81 -2.47 17.05
C TRP A 204 -14.57 -3.10 18.24
N PRO A 205 -15.80 -3.56 18.07
CA PRO A 205 -16.60 -3.67 16.84
C PRO A 205 -17.48 -2.44 16.53
N LYS A 206 -17.19 -1.27 17.06
CA LYS A 206 -17.95 -0.01 16.86
C LYS A 206 -17.30 0.91 15.81
N ASN A 207 -16.47 0.33 14.98
CA ASN A 207 -15.87 1.04 13.83
C ASN A 207 -16.91 1.26 12.73
N GLU A 208 -16.69 2.33 12.00
CA GLU A 208 -17.43 2.72 10.80
C GLU A 208 -16.45 2.87 9.65
N TYR A 209 -16.94 2.90 8.42
CA TYR A 209 -16.12 3.13 7.25
C TYR A 209 -16.89 3.87 6.17
N THR A 210 -16.17 4.53 5.28
CA THR A 210 -16.68 5.11 4.03
C THR A 210 -15.64 4.95 2.94
N GLY A 211 -16.06 4.59 1.74
CA GLY A 211 -15.15 4.38 0.61
C GLY A 211 -15.85 4.45 -0.72
N ASN A 212 -15.07 4.32 -1.79
CA ASN A 212 -15.52 4.17 -3.16
C ASN A 212 -14.68 3.14 -3.89
N GLU A 213 -15.27 2.56 -4.92
CA GLU A 213 -14.62 1.62 -5.84
C GLU A 213 -14.16 2.36 -7.10
N PHE A 214 -13.11 1.85 -7.72
CA PHE A 214 -12.64 2.24 -9.04
C PHE A 214 -12.39 0.99 -9.87
N HIS A 215 -12.90 0.94 -11.10
CA HIS A 215 -12.68 -0.15 -12.03
C HIS A 215 -11.35 0.05 -12.76
N LEU A 216 -10.38 -0.82 -12.51
CA LEU A 216 -9.07 -0.76 -13.15
C LEU A 216 -9.21 -1.03 -14.65
N PRO A 217 -8.54 -0.23 -15.52
CA PRO A 217 -8.55 -0.49 -16.94
C PRO A 217 -7.89 -1.83 -17.25
N ALA A 218 -8.33 -2.49 -18.33
CA ALA A 218 -7.72 -3.74 -18.77
C ALA A 218 -6.36 -3.49 -19.47
N PRO A 219 -5.33 -4.29 -19.20
CA PRO A 219 -5.30 -5.39 -18.25
C PRO A 219 -5.09 -4.90 -16.79
N ALA A 220 -5.91 -5.37 -15.86
CA ALA A 220 -5.86 -4.97 -14.44
C ALA A 220 -4.53 -5.32 -13.73
N ASP A 221 -3.63 -6.06 -14.38
CA ASP A 221 -2.30 -6.41 -13.90
C ASP A 221 -1.19 -5.53 -14.49
N GLY A 222 -1.52 -4.37 -15.04
CA GLY A 222 -0.59 -3.31 -15.41
C GLY A 222 -0.03 -2.57 -14.19
N PHE A 223 0.96 -1.70 -14.42
CA PHE A 223 1.35 -0.71 -13.43
C PHE A 223 0.37 0.46 -13.46
N HIS A 224 -0.15 0.81 -12.28
CA HIS A 224 -0.96 1.99 -12.06
C HIS A 224 -0.38 2.79 -10.90
N THR A 225 -0.58 4.11 -10.92
CA THR A 225 -0.25 5.00 -9.80
C THR A 225 -1.49 5.17 -8.93
N TYR A 226 -1.42 4.68 -7.70
CA TYR A 226 -2.47 4.85 -6.69
C TYR A 226 -2.08 6.01 -5.79
N ARG A 227 -2.99 6.97 -5.60
CA ARG A 227 -2.67 8.24 -4.95
C ARG A 227 -3.81 8.72 -4.06
N ILE A 228 -3.43 9.30 -2.92
CA ILE A 228 -4.31 10.13 -2.09
C ILE A 228 -3.74 11.54 -1.97
N GLU A 229 -4.59 12.55 -2.07
CA GLU A 229 -4.30 13.93 -1.70
C GLU A 229 -5.08 14.25 -0.44
N TRP A 230 -4.37 14.33 0.66
CA TRP A 230 -4.92 14.50 2.00
C TRP A 230 -4.60 15.90 2.53
N SER A 231 -5.65 16.65 2.82
CA SER A 231 -5.60 17.98 3.41
C SER A 231 -6.53 18.05 4.64
N GLU A 232 -6.40 19.08 5.44
CA GLU A 232 -7.29 19.29 6.58
C GLU A 232 -8.75 19.38 6.12
N GLY A 233 -9.56 18.43 6.58
CA GLY A 233 -10.98 18.33 6.28
C GLY A 233 -11.33 17.70 4.94
N ARG A 234 -10.34 17.20 4.15
CA ARG A 234 -10.63 16.60 2.85
C ARG A 234 -9.58 15.61 2.42
N MET A 235 -10.02 14.53 1.78
CA MET A 235 -9.22 13.52 1.12
C MET A 235 -9.76 13.22 -0.26
N ASP A 236 -8.87 13.14 -1.25
CA ASP A 236 -9.18 12.85 -2.65
C ASP A 236 -8.36 11.66 -3.13
N TRP A 237 -8.99 10.67 -3.77
CA TRP A 237 -8.34 9.48 -4.30
C TRP A 237 -8.25 9.51 -5.81
N PHE A 238 -7.12 9.00 -6.31
CA PHE A 238 -6.83 8.93 -7.74
C PHE A 238 -6.24 7.57 -8.11
N VAL A 239 -6.56 7.10 -9.31
CA VAL A 239 -5.82 6.06 -10.03
C VAL A 239 -5.27 6.69 -11.30
N ASP A 240 -3.96 6.63 -11.47
CA ASP A 240 -3.24 7.40 -12.47
C ASP A 240 -3.62 8.89 -12.32
N ASP A 241 -4.19 9.52 -13.35
CA ASP A 241 -4.68 10.90 -13.26
C ASP A 241 -6.21 11.01 -13.08
N ILE A 242 -6.88 9.88 -12.87
CA ILE A 242 -8.34 9.84 -12.74
C ILE A 242 -8.73 10.00 -11.28
N HIS A 243 -9.37 11.13 -10.95
CA HIS A 243 -10.01 11.36 -9.67
C HIS A 243 -11.30 10.54 -9.57
N PHE A 244 -11.44 9.70 -8.54
CA PHE A 244 -12.62 8.84 -8.40
C PHE A 244 -13.39 9.01 -7.08
N SER A 245 -12.78 9.56 -6.05
CA SER A 245 -13.42 9.71 -4.74
C SER A 245 -12.96 10.97 -4.03
N THR A 246 -13.90 11.64 -3.37
CA THR A 246 -13.65 12.69 -2.37
C THR A 246 -14.40 12.33 -1.09
N LYS A 247 -13.73 12.48 0.05
CA LYS A 247 -14.35 12.44 1.38
C LYS A 247 -14.01 13.73 2.12
N THR A 248 -14.99 14.22 2.89
CA THR A 248 -14.88 15.46 3.65
C THR A 248 -15.16 15.24 5.13
N HIS A 249 -14.72 16.16 5.99
CA HIS A 249 -14.75 16.03 7.45
C HIS A 249 -16.12 15.73 8.06
N ASP A 250 -17.20 16.02 7.38
CA ASP A 250 -18.56 15.67 7.79
C ASP A 250 -18.88 14.17 7.61
N GLN A 251 -18.03 13.42 6.93
CA GLN A 251 -18.17 11.99 6.66
C GLN A 251 -17.33 11.10 7.59
N TRP A 252 -16.56 11.69 8.52
CA TRP A 252 -15.81 10.94 9.51
C TRP A 252 -15.84 11.58 10.90
N HIS A 253 -15.54 10.82 11.91
CA HIS A 253 -15.48 11.27 13.31
C HIS A 253 -14.73 10.27 14.18
N THR A 254 -14.45 10.62 15.41
CA THR A 254 -14.00 9.65 16.43
C THR A 254 -14.88 9.73 17.67
N LYS A 255 -15.18 8.57 18.25
CA LYS A 255 -16.03 8.42 19.44
C LYS A 255 -15.24 8.35 20.74
N ASN A 256 -13.93 8.16 20.68
CA ASN A 256 -13.05 7.92 21.83
C ASN A 256 -12.14 9.11 22.09
N VAL A 257 -12.72 10.21 22.58
CA VAL A 257 -11.92 11.40 22.88
C VAL A 257 -11.95 11.69 24.37
N LYS A 258 -10.76 11.92 24.94
CA LYS A 258 -10.64 12.62 26.21
C LYS A 258 -10.58 14.12 25.91
N GLY A 259 -11.72 14.82 26.01
CA GLY A 259 -11.87 16.22 25.64
C GLY A 259 -12.54 16.40 24.25
N GLU A 260 -12.60 17.63 23.77
CA GLU A 260 -13.15 17.94 22.45
C GLU A 260 -12.19 17.42 21.36
N PRO A 261 -12.65 16.64 20.38
CA PRO A 261 -11.84 16.22 19.26
C PRO A 261 -11.46 17.44 18.41
N GLY A 262 -10.29 17.41 17.81
CA GLY A 262 -9.95 18.36 16.76
C GLY A 262 -10.96 18.27 15.61
N PHE A 263 -11.07 19.35 14.85
CA PHE A 263 -12.00 19.48 13.71
C PHE A 263 -11.90 18.29 12.73
N ASP A 264 -10.70 17.75 12.52
CA ASP A 264 -10.40 16.73 11.52
C ASP A 264 -10.14 15.34 12.13
N ALA A 265 -10.44 15.15 13.43
CA ALA A 265 -10.20 13.87 14.08
C ALA A 265 -11.06 12.73 13.49
N PRO A 266 -10.47 11.53 13.26
CA PRO A 266 -9.16 11.07 13.73
C PRO A 266 -7.98 11.37 12.78
N PHE A 267 -8.21 12.03 11.65
CA PHE A 267 -7.24 12.24 10.58
C PHE A 267 -6.44 13.56 10.75
N ASP A 268 -6.26 14.02 11.97
CA ASP A 268 -5.48 15.21 12.35
C ASP A 268 -4.13 14.85 13.02
N LYS A 269 -3.72 13.60 12.93
CA LYS A 269 -2.46 13.04 13.49
C LYS A 269 -1.59 12.46 12.37
N PRO A 270 -0.28 12.23 12.63
CA PRO A 270 0.59 11.56 11.67
C PRO A 270 0.20 10.09 11.46
N PHE A 271 0.26 9.66 10.19
CA PHE A 271 0.07 8.29 9.74
C PHE A 271 1.33 7.77 9.04
N HIS A 272 1.56 6.47 9.14
CA HIS A 272 2.64 5.78 8.45
C HIS A 272 2.11 4.88 7.34
N ILE A 273 2.92 4.71 6.30
CA ILE A 273 2.60 3.88 5.13
C ILE A 273 2.81 2.40 5.44
N ILE A 274 1.93 1.57 4.87
CA ILE A 274 1.99 0.12 4.90
C ILE A 274 1.79 -0.42 3.49
N LEU A 275 2.65 -1.37 3.10
CA LEU A 275 2.53 -2.17 1.89
C LEU A 275 2.50 -3.64 2.25
N ASN A 276 1.50 -4.38 1.78
CA ASN A 276 1.43 -5.82 2.00
C ASN A 276 0.68 -6.56 0.90
N LEU A 277 0.89 -7.87 0.86
CA LEU A 277 0.09 -8.81 0.09
C LEU A 277 -0.47 -9.88 1.04
N ALA A 278 -1.75 -9.78 1.40
CA ALA A 278 -2.43 -10.78 2.19
C ALA A 278 -2.92 -11.95 1.31
N VAL A 279 -3.21 -13.09 1.94
CA VAL A 279 -3.76 -14.29 1.29
C VAL A 279 -4.93 -14.80 2.11
N GLY A 280 -6.08 -14.95 1.46
CA GLY A 280 -7.33 -15.34 2.11
C GLY A 280 -7.84 -14.28 3.07
N GLY A 281 -8.72 -14.69 3.95
CA GLY A 281 -9.41 -13.81 4.88
C GLY A 281 -10.89 -13.66 4.53
N LYS A 282 -11.67 -13.14 5.47
CA LYS A 282 -13.13 -13.07 5.35
C LYS A 282 -13.60 -12.39 4.08
N TRP A 283 -12.96 -11.30 3.70
CA TRP A 283 -13.38 -10.51 2.55
C TRP A 283 -13.10 -11.21 1.21
N PRO A 284 -11.85 -11.54 0.82
CA PRO A 284 -11.60 -12.20 -0.46
C PRO A 284 -12.18 -13.63 -0.54
N GLU A 285 -12.35 -14.34 0.58
CA GLU A 285 -12.94 -15.68 0.60
C GLU A 285 -14.47 -15.64 0.52
N GLY A 286 -15.10 -14.60 1.04
CA GLY A 286 -16.54 -14.40 1.01
C GLY A 286 -17.04 -13.82 -0.32
N GLU A 287 -16.21 -13.07 -1.02
CA GLU A 287 -16.55 -12.47 -2.30
C GLU A 287 -16.62 -13.54 -3.38
N ASN A 288 -17.68 -13.53 -4.18
CA ASN A 288 -17.96 -14.51 -5.25
C ASN A 288 -18.11 -15.98 -4.78
N ASN A 289 -18.13 -16.25 -3.47
CA ASN A 289 -18.30 -17.57 -2.86
C ASN A 289 -17.32 -18.66 -3.33
N VAL A 290 -16.12 -18.30 -3.79
CA VAL A 290 -15.14 -19.25 -4.34
C VAL A 290 -13.96 -19.57 -3.42
N GLY A 291 -13.93 -19.00 -2.21
CA GLY A 291 -12.89 -19.26 -1.21
C GLY A 291 -11.53 -18.66 -1.54
N TYR A 292 -10.45 -19.19 -0.94
CA TYR A 292 -9.10 -18.63 -1.05
C TYR A 292 -8.22 -19.34 -2.09
N PHE A 293 -8.79 -20.10 -2.99
CA PHE A 293 -8.05 -20.98 -3.89
C PHE A 293 -7.26 -20.20 -4.94
N ALA A 294 -5.93 -20.12 -4.78
CA ALA A 294 -5.00 -19.76 -5.83
C ALA A 294 -4.09 -20.96 -6.12
N SER A 295 -4.10 -21.45 -7.36
CA SER A 295 -3.39 -22.68 -7.76
C SER A 295 -1.91 -22.46 -8.04
N ASP A 296 -1.50 -21.25 -8.40
CA ASP A 296 -0.20 -20.92 -8.98
C ASP A 296 0.56 -19.88 -8.15
N PHE A 297 1.13 -20.31 -7.03
CA PHE A 297 2.10 -19.53 -6.26
C PHE A 297 3.54 -19.72 -6.81
N PRO A 298 4.43 -18.72 -6.68
CA PRO A 298 4.26 -17.47 -5.96
C PRO A 298 3.46 -16.42 -6.72
N LYS A 299 2.72 -15.60 -5.98
CA LYS A 299 2.06 -14.38 -6.48
C LYS A 299 2.83 -13.15 -6.00
N ARG A 300 2.88 -12.11 -6.82
CA ARG A 300 3.75 -10.97 -6.57
C ARG A 300 2.99 -9.65 -6.74
N MET A 301 3.15 -8.77 -5.78
CA MET A 301 2.87 -7.34 -5.88
C MET A 301 4.21 -6.67 -6.14
N VAL A 302 4.30 -5.87 -7.20
CA VAL A 302 5.52 -5.18 -7.61
C VAL A 302 5.32 -3.69 -7.47
N VAL A 303 6.22 -3.01 -6.76
CA VAL A 303 6.15 -1.56 -6.51
C VAL A 303 7.36 -0.91 -7.15
N ASP A 304 7.10 0.03 -8.05
CA ASP A 304 8.11 0.78 -8.79
C ASP A 304 8.69 1.89 -7.89
N TYR A 305 7.80 2.67 -7.29
CA TYR A 305 8.19 3.69 -6.33
C TYR A 305 7.10 3.94 -5.28
N VAL A 306 7.50 4.58 -4.18
CA VAL A 306 6.62 5.25 -3.21
C VAL A 306 7.11 6.66 -2.99
N ARG A 307 6.24 7.66 -3.12
CA ARG A 307 6.58 9.07 -3.01
C ARG A 307 5.61 9.80 -2.09
N VAL A 308 6.12 10.74 -1.32
CA VAL A 308 5.33 11.62 -0.45
C VAL A 308 5.69 13.06 -0.75
N TYR A 309 4.68 13.87 -0.94
CA TYR A 309 4.81 15.29 -1.21
C TYR A 309 4.03 16.08 -0.17
N GLN A 310 4.51 17.29 0.12
CA GLN A 310 3.77 18.28 0.89
C GLN A 310 3.32 19.42 -0.01
N CYS A 311 2.19 20.03 0.34
CA CYS A 311 1.72 21.24 -0.35
C CYS A 311 2.74 22.36 -0.17
N ALA A 312 3.31 22.86 -1.27
CA ALA A 312 4.37 23.86 -1.25
C ALA A 312 3.93 25.20 -0.63
N ALA A 313 2.70 25.62 -0.95
CA ALA A 313 2.12 26.87 -0.44
C ALA A 313 1.55 26.74 0.98
N ASP A 314 1.13 25.54 1.40
CA ASP A 314 0.51 25.31 2.70
C ASP A 314 0.85 23.91 3.25
N PRO A 315 2.07 23.68 3.73
CA PRO A 315 2.48 22.37 4.24
C PRO A 315 1.80 21.98 5.57
N LYS A 316 1.12 22.91 6.25
CA LYS A 316 0.49 22.67 7.56
C LYS A 316 -0.92 22.06 7.43
N THR A 317 -1.69 22.52 6.47
CA THR A 317 -3.08 22.07 6.29
C THR A 317 -3.32 21.41 4.92
N GLY A 318 -2.49 21.65 3.94
CA GLY A 318 -2.62 21.14 2.56
C GLY A 318 -3.74 21.78 1.76
N LYS A 319 -4.53 22.69 2.34
CA LYS A 319 -5.73 23.28 1.71
C LYS A 319 -5.45 24.01 0.41
N ALA A 320 -4.29 24.67 0.31
CA ALA A 320 -3.91 25.39 -0.90
C ALA A 320 -3.62 24.48 -2.11
N CYS A 321 -3.49 23.17 -1.90
CA CYS A 321 -3.25 22.18 -2.95
C CYS A 321 -4.47 21.32 -3.26
N GLN A 322 -5.60 21.57 -2.62
CA GLN A 322 -6.83 20.80 -2.92
C GLN A 322 -7.15 20.88 -4.42
N PRO A 323 -7.53 19.75 -5.04
CA PRO A 323 -7.91 19.75 -6.45
C PRO A 323 -9.16 20.61 -6.66
N GLU A 324 -9.16 21.41 -7.72
CA GLU A 324 -10.36 22.08 -8.20
C GLU A 324 -11.30 21.00 -8.80
N LEU A 325 -12.36 20.67 -8.11
CA LEU A 325 -13.38 19.78 -8.67
C LEU A 325 -14.18 20.56 -9.71
N GLU A 326 -14.13 20.10 -10.95
CA GLU A 326 -15.09 20.55 -11.93
C GLU A 326 -16.50 20.30 -11.39
N ALA A 327 -17.29 21.34 -11.27
CA ALA A 327 -18.71 21.19 -10.91
C ALA A 327 -19.34 20.23 -11.94
N LYS A 328 -19.75 19.03 -11.51
CA LYS A 328 -20.51 18.13 -12.36
C LYS A 328 -21.73 18.92 -12.88
N LYS A 329 -21.71 19.25 -14.18
CA LYS A 329 -22.83 19.89 -14.89
C LYS A 329 -24.01 18.94 -15.01
#